data_fc1e8e175005ca12da2295c4809dcef4
#
_entry.id   fc1e8e175005ca12da2295c4809dcef4
#
_cell.length_a   1.000
_cell.length_b   1.000
_cell.length_c   1.000
_cell.angle_alpha   90.00
_cell.angle_beta   90.00
_cell.angle_gamma   90.00
#
_symmetry.space_group_name_H-M   'P 1'
#
loop_
_entity.id
_entity.type
_entity.pdbx_description
1 polymer ?
#
loop_
_entity_poly.entity_id
_entity_poly.type
_entity_poly.pdbx_seq_one_letter_code
_entity_poly.pdbx_strand_id
1 'polypeptide(L)'
;MLFALLSLAGLLAFRGNVVQDFPDIELPMITVSASLPGAAPAQLETELARKIEDAVATLAGVKNVYTTVLDGNVTTTVEFALEKSIPEAVNDVRDAVAGVRADLPGEMRDPTVSKASTAGRVVLTYTAQPAAGSSWDPQAVSWFVDNTVSKRLRAVRGVGAVKRVGGVSREVRVELHPDQMAALRVSAVDVSRRLKSVQQDAPGGRGDVGGAEQSVRTIATVQTAEDLALLDIPLADGRSVRLGEVASVSDTVAEPRSLATINGKTVVGFEVFRTKGAGELDVARGARAAVAELQAAHPQVLLTQVIDNAHPVQENFEGSMELLYEGAGLAVLVVLIFLRNWRATLVACAALPLSVIPTFLGLQYFGYTLNTVTLLSLALVVGVLVDDAIVEIENIERHLRMGKSPYQAAMEAADEIGMAVIATTFALVAVFLPTAFMGGVPGLFFKQFGWTAVIAILASLLVARLLTPMMAAYILQPHVPRADGQTDDPDGWMMR
;
A
#
# COMPACT_ATOMS: atom_id res chain seq x y z
N MET A 1 31.99 -14.28 -15.05
CA MET A 1 30.67 -14.40 -15.74
C MET A 1 29.51 -14.51 -14.75
N LEU A 2 29.46 -15.51 -13.85
CA LEU A 2 28.35 -15.71 -12.92
C LEU A 2 28.04 -14.46 -12.09
N PHE A 3 29.02 -13.86 -11.43
CA PHE A 3 28.84 -12.66 -10.60
C PHE A 3 28.44 -11.42 -11.41
N ALA A 4 28.92 -11.29 -12.63
CA ALA A 4 28.46 -10.20 -13.52
C ALA A 4 26.98 -10.35 -13.89
N LEU A 5 26.51 -11.57 -14.12
CA LEU A 5 25.10 -11.86 -14.36
C LEU A 5 24.24 -11.64 -13.11
N LEU A 6 24.72 -12.10 -11.94
CA LEU A 6 24.03 -11.86 -10.66
C LEU A 6 23.93 -10.36 -10.33
N SER A 7 25.02 -9.60 -10.58
CA SER A 7 25.02 -8.15 -10.37
C SER A 7 24.09 -7.44 -11.35
N LEU A 8 24.07 -7.84 -12.61
CA LEU A 8 23.14 -7.29 -13.60
C LEU A 8 21.69 -7.60 -13.21
N ALA A 9 21.38 -8.85 -12.86
CA ALA A 9 20.06 -9.26 -12.41
C ALA A 9 19.65 -8.53 -11.13
N GLY A 10 20.56 -8.38 -10.15
CA GLY A 10 20.30 -7.64 -8.93
C GLY A 10 20.07 -6.14 -9.18
N LEU A 11 20.77 -5.53 -10.12
CA LEU A 11 20.56 -4.13 -10.50
C LEU A 11 19.20 -3.92 -11.19
N LEU A 12 18.81 -4.86 -12.04
CA LEU A 12 17.48 -4.85 -12.66
C LEU A 12 16.38 -5.06 -11.60
N ALA A 13 16.62 -5.97 -10.64
CA ALA A 13 15.73 -6.17 -9.51
C ALA A 13 15.59 -4.91 -8.64
N PHE A 14 16.69 -4.22 -8.35
CA PHE A 14 16.67 -2.95 -7.61
C PHE A 14 15.79 -1.90 -8.29
N ARG A 15 15.92 -1.75 -9.62
CA ARG A 15 15.08 -0.83 -10.40
C ARG A 15 13.61 -1.23 -10.47
N GLY A 16 13.33 -2.53 -10.40
CA GLY A 16 11.99 -3.08 -10.42
C GLY A 16 11.33 -3.17 -9.04
N ASN A 17 12.09 -3.07 -7.97
CA ASN A 17 11.57 -3.14 -6.61
C ASN A 17 10.78 -1.89 -6.25
N VAL A 18 9.68 -2.12 -5.56
CA VAL A 18 8.74 -1.09 -5.11
C VAL A 18 9.28 -0.41 -3.85
N VAL A 19 9.26 0.92 -3.81
CA VAL A 19 9.64 1.70 -2.63
C VAL A 19 8.41 2.01 -1.79
N GLN A 20 8.46 1.66 -0.51
CA GLN A 20 7.39 1.88 0.48
C GLN A 20 7.99 2.40 1.79
N ASP A 21 7.17 3.05 2.62
CA ASP A 21 7.58 3.44 3.98
C ASP A 21 7.80 2.20 4.85
N PHE A 22 6.74 1.42 5.00
CA PHE A 22 6.75 0.14 5.73
C PHE A 22 6.19 -0.97 4.85
N PRO A 23 6.50 -2.25 5.18
CA PRO A 23 5.88 -3.38 4.49
C PRO A 23 4.36 -3.35 4.65
N ASP A 24 3.63 -3.81 3.63
CA ASP A 24 2.19 -3.96 3.71
C ASP A 24 1.84 -5.08 4.70
N ILE A 25 1.23 -4.69 5.81
CA ILE A 25 0.79 -5.62 6.84
C ILE A 25 -0.70 -5.86 6.66
N GLU A 26 -1.09 -7.11 6.60
CA GLU A 26 -2.49 -7.53 6.66
C GLU A 26 -2.77 -8.13 8.04
N LEU A 27 -3.63 -7.44 8.76
CA LEU A 27 -4.21 -7.99 9.99
C LEU A 27 -5.52 -8.70 9.62
N PRO A 28 -5.81 -9.87 10.22
CA PRO A 28 -7.07 -10.57 9.99
C PRO A 28 -8.22 -9.86 10.73
N MET A 29 -8.56 -8.67 10.23
CA MET A 29 -9.65 -7.83 10.72
C MET A 29 -10.72 -7.72 9.64
N ILE A 30 -11.94 -8.09 9.99
CA ILE A 30 -13.09 -8.08 9.09
C ILE A 30 -14.10 -7.05 9.57
N THR A 31 -14.55 -6.19 8.68
CA THR A 31 -15.55 -5.16 8.98
C THR A 31 -16.90 -5.52 8.36
N VAL A 32 -17.91 -5.55 9.18
CA VAL A 32 -19.33 -5.66 8.81
C VAL A 32 -19.95 -4.29 8.92
N SER A 33 -20.51 -3.77 7.84
CA SER A 33 -21.23 -2.50 7.83
C SER A 33 -22.71 -2.74 7.51
N ALA A 34 -23.59 -2.35 8.41
CA ALA A 34 -25.04 -2.48 8.31
C ALA A 34 -25.69 -1.11 8.44
N SER A 35 -26.66 -0.80 7.59
CA SER A 35 -27.33 0.52 7.58
C SER A 35 -28.83 0.39 7.63
N LEU A 36 -29.45 1.09 8.57
CA LEU A 36 -30.90 1.29 8.70
C LEU A 36 -31.18 2.79 8.79
N PRO A 37 -31.38 3.47 7.65
CA PRO A 37 -31.56 4.92 7.62
C PRO A 37 -32.75 5.38 8.51
N GLY A 38 -32.50 6.43 9.30
CA GLY A 38 -33.53 7.01 10.18
C GLY A 38 -33.68 6.35 11.55
N ALA A 39 -32.95 5.25 11.83
CA ALA A 39 -32.96 4.61 13.14
C ALA A 39 -31.99 5.29 14.10
N ALA A 40 -32.42 5.53 15.32
CA ALA A 40 -31.60 6.09 16.39
C ALA A 40 -30.54 5.08 16.88
N PRO A 41 -29.37 5.54 17.39
CA PRO A 41 -28.29 4.66 17.85
C PRO A 41 -28.73 3.61 18.88
N ALA A 42 -29.63 3.96 19.83
CA ALA A 42 -30.11 3.01 20.82
C ALA A 42 -30.97 1.87 20.21
N GLN A 43 -31.71 2.16 19.15
CA GLN A 43 -32.45 1.15 18.38
C GLN A 43 -31.50 0.26 17.59
N LEU A 44 -30.51 0.88 16.91
CA LEU A 44 -29.50 0.16 16.14
C LEU A 44 -28.65 -0.76 17.00
N GLU A 45 -28.33 -0.36 18.24
CA GLU A 45 -27.62 -1.21 19.18
C GLU A 45 -28.39 -2.50 19.45
N THR A 46 -29.70 -2.40 19.71
CA THR A 46 -30.51 -3.55 20.11
C THR A 46 -30.91 -4.43 18.93
N GLU A 47 -31.27 -3.83 17.79
CA GLU A 47 -31.86 -4.55 16.66
C GLU A 47 -30.80 -5.04 15.65
N LEU A 48 -29.62 -4.38 15.59
CA LEU A 48 -28.56 -4.72 14.65
C LEU A 48 -27.27 -5.14 15.34
N ALA A 49 -26.69 -4.25 16.16
CA ALA A 49 -25.33 -4.41 16.68
C ALA A 49 -25.20 -5.70 17.48
N ARG A 50 -26.03 -5.89 18.50
CA ARG A 50 -25.98 -7.10 19.36
C ARG A 50 -26.17 -8.39 18.59
N LYS A 51 -27.09 -8.43 17.63
CA LYS A 51 -27.35 -9.66 16.84
C LYS A 51 -26.18 -10.00 15.95
N ILE A 52 -25.52 -8.99 15.36
CA ILE A 52 -24.31 -9.19 14.55
C ILE A 52 -23.15 -9.59 15.46
N GLU A 53 -22.98 -8.94 16.61
CA GLU A 53 -21.95 -9.28 17.59
C GLU A 53 -22.06 -10.71 18.08
N ASP A 54 -23.25 -11.13 18.49
CA ASP A 54 -23.52 -12.49 18.97
C ASP A 54 -23.19 -13.55 17.89
N ALA A 55 -23.56 -13.25 16.64
CA ALA A 55 -23.26 -14.15 15.54
C ALA A 55 -21.76 -14.30 15.25
N VAL A 56 -21.02 -13.18 15.26
CA VAL A 56 -19.59 -13.22 14.93
C VAL A 56 -18.70 -13.60 16.11
N ALA A 57 -19.15 -13.38 17.35
CA ALA A 57 -18.37 -13.70 18.55
C ALA A 57 -18.11 -15.21 18.73
N THR A 58 -18.98 -16.05 18.15
CA THR A 58 -18.86 -17.52 18.25
C THR A 58 -17.90 -18.13 17.22
N LEU A 59 -17.38 -17.33 16.28
CA LEU A 59 -16.49 -17.83 15.22
C LEU A 59 -15.13 -18.23 15.75
N ALA A 60 -14.59 -19.31 15.20
CA ALA A 60 -13.28 -19.83 15.60
C ALA A 60 -12.15 -18.82 15.31
N GLY A 61 -11.35 -18.55 16.33
CA GLY A 61 -10.19 -17.65 16.22
C GLY A 61 -10.50 -16.18 16.40
N VAL A 62 -11.71 -15.79 16.75
CA VAL A 62 -12.07 -14.41 17.14
C VAL A 62 -11.33 -14.05 18.42
N LYS A 63 -10.71 -12.89 18.42
CA LYS A 63 -9.96 -12.32 19.54
C LYS A 63 -10.69 -11.16 20.19
N ASN A 64 -11.14 -10.20 19.38
CA ASN A 64 -11.91 -9.05 19.81
C ASN A 64 -12.98 -8.70 18.79
N VAL A 65 -14.09 -8.14 19.27
CA VAL A 65 -15.15 -7.56 18.45
C VAL A 65 -15.35 -6.12 18.89
N TYR A 66 -15.31 -5.18 17.96
CA TYR A 66 -15.51 -3.75 18.20
C TYR A 66 -16.68 -3.28 17.38
N THR A 67 -17.66 -2.64 18.00
CA THR A 67 -18.81 -2.09 17.31
C THR A 67 -18.93 -0.59 17.53
N THR A 68 -19.09 0.14 16.44
CA THR A 68 -19.40 1.58 16.45
C THR A 68 -20.80 1.77 15.89
N VAL A 69 -21.66 2.41 16.65
CA VAL A 69 -23.04 2.72 16.28
C VAL A 69 -23.17 4.22 16.10
N LEU A 70 -23.58 4.64 14.91
CA LEU A 70 -23.89 6.01 14.54
C LEU A 70 -25.33 6.09 14.03
N ASP A 71 -25.88 7.30 13.88
CA ASP A 71 -27.22 7.47 13.31
C ASP A 71 -27.36 6.74 11.97
N GLY A 72 -28.27 5.79 11.89
CA GLY A 72 -28.55 5.02 10.70
C GLY A 72 -27.48 4.02 10.27
N ASN A 73 -26.37 3.86 11.00
CA ASN A 73 -25.27 2.97 10.60
C ASN A 73 -24.61 2.24 11.76
N VAL A 74 -24.32 0.95 11.58
CA VAL A 74 -23.57 0.10 12.50
C VAL A 74 -22.35 -0.43 11.77
N THR A 75 -21.19 -0.31 12.40
CA THR A 75 -19.93 -0.88 11.89
C THR A 75 -19.33 -1.78 12.96
N THR A 76 -19.33 -3.09 12.70
CA THR A 76 -18.73 -4.11 13.57
C THR A 76 -17.43 -4.60 12.96
N THR A 77 -16.32 -4.46 13.69
CA THR A 77 -15.00 -4.93 13.29
C THR A 77 -14.61 -6.14 14.14
N VAL A 78 -14.38 -7.26 13.49
CA VAL A 78 -13.99 -8.53 14.10
C VAL A 78 -12.50 -8.73 13.91
N GLU A 79 -11.75 -8.79 14.98
CA GLU A 79 -10.31 -9.10 15.01
C GLU A 79 -10.12 -10.59 15.26
N PHE A 80 -9.42 -11.27 14.36
CA PHE A 80 -9.06 -12.68 14.51
C PHE A 80 -7.61 -12.84 14.97
N ALA A 81 -7.27 -14.04 15.43
CA ALA A 81 -5.89 -14.43 15.68
C ALA A 81 -5.08 -14.36 14.37
N LEU A 82 -3.79 -13.99 14.46
CA LEU A 82 -2.93 -13.74 13.29
C LEU A 82 -2.74 -14.97 12.40
N GLU A 83 -2.94 -16.15 12.96
CA GLU A 83 -2.83 -17.45 12.26
C GLU A 83 -4.05 -17.73 11.36
N LYS A 84 -5.15 -17.04 11.58
CA LYS A 84 -6.38 -17.18 10.78
C LYS A 84 -6.19 -16.56 9.41
N SER A 85 -6.46 -17.35 8.36
CA SER A 85 -6.37 -16.81 7.00
C SER A 85 -7.48 -15.79 6.72
N ILE A 86 -7.13 -14.65 6.12
CA ILE A 86 -8.09 -13.57 5.85
C ILE A 86 -9.24 -14.01 4.94
N PRO A 87 -9.02 -14.79 3.85
CA PRO A 87 -10.13 -15.28 3.03
C PRO A 87 -11.12 -16.16 3.81
N GLU A 88 -10.62 -17.02 4.70
CA GLU A 88 -11.42 -17.86 5.57
C GLU A 88 -12.22 -16.98 6.57
N ALA A 89 -11.57 -16.04 7.24
CA ALA A 89 -12.22 -15.11 8.17
C ALA A 89 -13.35 -14.31 7.49
N VAL A 90 -13.13 -13.84 6.24
CA VAL A 90 -14.18 -13.13 5.48
C VAL A 90 -15.37 -14.04 5.20
N ASN A 91 -15.13 -15.30 4.81
CA ASN A 91 -16.21 -16.23 4.53
C ASN A 91 -16.98 -16.59 5.81
N ASP A 92 -16.27 -16.90 6.90
CA ASP A 92 -16.89 -17.23 8.19
C ASP A 92 -17.79 -16.08 8.68
N VAL A 93 -17.30 -14.83 8.62
CA VAL A 93 -18.09 -13.65 9.02
C VAL A 93 -19.27 -13.45 8.07
N ARG A 94 -19.11 -13.65 6.76
CA ARG A 94 -20.20 -13.53 5.79
C ARG A 94 -21.29 -14.56 6.05
N ASP A 95 -20.92 -15.80 6.31
CA ASP A 95 -21.85 -16.88 6.59
C ASP A 95 -22.58 -16.64 7.93
N ALA A 96 -21.88 -16.18 8.97
CA ALA A 96 -22.48 -15.82 10.24
C ALA A 96 -23.50 -14.68 10.10
N VAL A 97 -23.15 -13.61 9.37
CA VAL A 97 -24.05 -12.47 9.11
C VAL A 97 -25.25 -12.89 8.25
N ALA A 98 -25.04 -13.75 7.26
CA ALA A 98 -26.14 -14.29 6.45
C ALA A 98 -27.10 -15.16 7.30
N GLY A 99 -26.57 -15.92 8.25
CA GLY A 99 -27.37 -16.75 9.16
C GLY A 99 -28.35 -15.96 10.02
N VAL A 100 -27.98 -14.75 10.44
CA VAL A 100 -28.86 -13.89 11.27
C VAL A 100 -29.68 -12.89 10.44
N ARG A 101 -29.56 -12.92 9.11
CA ARG A 101 -30.26 -11.95 8.23
C ARG A 101 -31.78 -11.93 8.42
N ALA A 102 -32.36 -13.09 8.69
CA ALA A 102 -33.83 -13.21 8.94
C ALA A 102 -34.29 -12.53 10.24
N ASP A 103 -33.38 -12.41 11.22
CA ASP A 103 -33.68 -11.79 12.52
C ASP A 103 -33.44 -10.27 12.49
N LEU A 104 -32.84 -9.76 11.42
CA LEU A 104 -32.58 -8.33 11.23
C LEU A 104 -33.78 -7.63 10.58
N PRO A 105 -33.99 -6.32 10.82
CA PRO A 105 -35.08 -5.55 10.21
C PRO A 105 -35.09 -5.67 8.68
N GLY A 106 -36.26 -5.93 8.10
CA GLY A 106 -36.44 -6.09 6.65
C GLY A 106 -36.14 -4.82 5.84
N GLU A 107 -36.28 -3.65 6.45
CA GLU A 107 -36.00 -2.34 5.83
C GLU A 107 -34.51 -1.98 5.79
N MET A 108 -33.66 -2.75 6.48
CA MET A 108 -32.22 -2.58 6.51
C MET A 108 -31.64 -2.85 5.14
N ARG A 109 -30.63 -2.06 4.74
CA ARG A 109 -29.79 -2.39 3.58
C ARG A 109 -28.96 -3.62 3.88
N ASP A 110 -28.74 -4.47 2.86
CA ASP A 110 -27.94 -5.68 3.04
C ASP A 110 -26.58 -5.35 3.64
N PRO A 111 -26.15 -6.07 4.70
CA PRO A 111 -24.87 -5.86 5.33
C PRO A 111 -23.74 -6.13 4.36
N THR A 112 -22.74 -5.26 4.38
CA THR A 112 -21.52 -5.46 3.59
C THR A 112 -20.41 -5.99 4.47
N VAL A 113 -19.80 -7.11 4.06
CA VAL A 113 -18.65 -7.72 4.74
C VAL A 113 -17.41 -7.47 3.91
N SER A 114 -16.44 -6.81 4.50
CA SER A 114 -15.18 -6.47 3.85
C SER A 114 -13.99 -6.68 4.79
N LYS A 115 -12.80 -6.95 4.22
CA LYS A 115 -11.58 -6.94 5.02
C LYS A 115 -11.24 -5.51 5.43
N ALA A 116 -10.84 -5.29 6.67
CA ALA A 116 -10.23 -4.03 7.09
C ALA A 116 -8.85 -3.92 6.41
N SER A 117 -8.72 -3.02 5.46
CA SER A 117 -7.47 -2.85 4.72
C SER A 117 -6.60 -1.83 5.42
N THR A 118 -5.45 -2.25 5.94
CA THR A 118 -4.38 -1.37 6.40
C THR A 118 -3.51 -0.86 5.25
N ALA A 119 -3.61 -1.47 4.06
CA ALA A 119 -2.88 -1.09 2.86
C ALA A 119 -3.39 0.23 2.22
N GLY A 120 -4.55 0.70 2.62
CA GLY A 120 -5.15 1.93 2.12
C GLY A 120 -4.63 3.19 2.81
N ARG A 121 -3.31 3.41 2.86
CA ARG A 121 -2.77 4.70 3.32
C ARG A 121 -3.01 5.78 2.28
N VAL A 122 -3.38 6.97 2.75
CA VAL A 122 -3.44 8.18 1.93
C VAL A 122 -2.04 8.53 1.49
N VAL A 123 -1.83 8.61 0.19
CA VAL A 123 -0.53 9.03 -0.40
C VAL A 123 -0.49 10.54 -0.58
N LEU A 124 -1.57 11.10 -1.13
CA LEU A 124 -1.70 12.53 -1.40
C LEU A 124 -3.09 13.00 -1.05
N THR A 125 -3.19 14.22 -0.50
CA THR A 125 -4.46 14.93 -0.30
C THR A 125 -4.44 16.23 -1.09
N TYR A 126 -5.49 16.46 -1.84
CA TYR A 126 -5.70 17.66 -2.63
C TYR A 126 -6.98 18.37 -2.20
N THR A 127 -7.04 19.65 -2.52
CA THR A 127 -8.28 20.44 -2.47
C THR A 127 -8.64 20.91 -3.86
N ALA A 128 -9.93 20.96 -4.13
CA ALA A 128 -10.53 21.53 -5.32
C ALA A 128 -11.36 22.76 -4.90
N GLN A 129 -11.09 23.88 -5.54
CA GLN A 129 -11.79 25.15 -5.30
C GLN A 129 -12.13 25.80 -6.64
N PRO A 130 -13.24 26.55 -6.75
CA PRO A 130 -13.49 27.38 -7.92
C PRO A 130 -12.33 28.37 -8.13
N ALA A 131 -11.85 28.49 -9.34
CA ALA A 131 -10.88 29.52 -9.69
C ALA A 131 -11.51 30.94 -9.56
N ALA A 132 -10.69 31.95 -9.39
CA ALA A 132 -11.18 33.32 -9.32
C ALA A 132 -11.96 33.70 -10.58
N GLY A 133 -13.21 34.15 -10.43
CA GLY A 133 -14.11 34.47 -11.53
C GLY A 133 -14.84 33.24 -12.16
N SER A 134 -14.68 32.05 -11.61
CA SER A 134 -15.44 30.86 -12.02
C SER A 134 -16.88 30.93 -11.51
N SER A 135 -17.82 30.47 -12.33
CA SER A 135 -19.24 30.32 -11.95
C SER A 135 -19.56 28.99 -11.27
N TRP A 136 -18.53 28.16 -10.98
CA TRP A 136 -18.73 26.86 -10.35
C TRP A 136 -19.13 27.03 -8.88
N ASP A 137 -20.20 26.39 -8.52
CA ASP A 137 -20.68 26.26 -7.14
C ASP A 137 -20.08 25.02 -6.45
N PRO A 138 -20.28 24.82 -5.14
CA PRO A 138 -19.80 23.67 -4.43
C PRO A 138 -20.32 22.33 -4.98
N GLN A 139 -21.52 22.30 -5.59
CA GLN A 139 -22.10 21.12 -6.21
C GLN A 139 -21.34 20.74 -7.47
N ALA A 140 -21.05 21.71 -8.35
CA ALA A 140 -20.27 21.49 -9.56
C ALA A 140 -18.86 20.99 -9.27
N VAL A 141 -18.20 21.59 -8.26
CA VAL A 141 -16.87 21.13 -7.80
C VAL A 141 -16.92 19.71 -7.25
N SER A 142 -17.93 19.40 -6.42
CA SER A 142 -18.09 18.06 -5.85
C SER A 142 -18.33 17.00 -6.94
N TRP A 143 -19.18 17.31 -7.90
CA TRP A 143 -19.46 16.47 -9.05
C TRP A 143 -18.20 16.25 -9.92
N PHE A 144 -17.43 17.31 -10.14
CA PHE A 144 -16.17 17.25 -10.89
C PHE A 144 -15.16 16.31 -10.19
N VAL A 145 -15.02 16.43 -8.87
CA VAL A 145 -14.15 15.54 -8.08
C VAL A 145 -14.62 14.09 -8.19
N ASP A 146 -15.92 13.83 -8.03
CA ASP A 146 -16.45 12.46 -8.03
C ASP A 146 -16.40 11.81 -9.43
N ASN A 147 -16.68 12.56 -10.49
CA ASN A 147 -16.87 12.01 -11.83
C ASN A 147 -15.67 12.19 -12.76
N THR A 148 -14.88 13.25 -12.63
CA THR A 148 -13.75 13.54 -13.49
C THR A 148 -12.44 13.21 -12.82
N VAL A 149 -12.16 13.83 -11.67
CA VAL A 149 -10.90 13.65 -10.94
C VAL A 149 -10.74 12.20 -10.47
N SER A 150 -11.77 11.64 -9.82
CA SER A 150 -11.72 10.26 -9.31
C SER A 150 -11.52 9.24 -10.44
N LYS A 151 -12.18 9.41 -11.58
CA LYS A 151 -12.02 8.50 -12.72
C LYS A 151 -10.61 8.58 -13.32
N ARG A 152 -10.08 9.80 -13.51
CA ARG A 152 -8.73 9.99 -14.07
C ARG A 152 -7.65 9.46 -13.14
N LEU A 153 -7.76 9.72 -11.84
CA LEU A 153 -6.79 9.24 -10.85
C LEU A 153 -6.84 7.72 -10.65
N ARG A 154 -8.02 7.09 -10.68
CA ARG A 154 -8.14 5.62 -10.63
C ARG A 154 -7.53 4.92 -11.84
N ALA A 155 -7.36 5.61 -12.96
CA ALA A 155 -6.66 5.08 -14.13
C ALA A 155 -5.13 5.08 -13.96
N VAL A 156 -4.58 5.77 -12.94
CA VAL A 156 -3.15 5.76 -12.63
C VAL A 156 -2.79 4.42 -11.99
N ARG A 157 -1.73 3.81 -12.50
CA ARG A 157 -1.25 2.51 -11.98
C ARG A 157 -0.90 2.63 -10.49
N GLY A 158 -1.44 1.74 -9.67
CA GLY A 158 -1.18 1.66 -8.24
C GLY A 158 -2.12 2.51 -7.39
N VAL A 159 -3.01 3.32 -7.96
CA VAL A 159 -4.09 3.98 -7.23
C VAL A 159 -5.18 2.96 -6.92
N GLY A 160 -5.50 2.78 -5.65
CA GLY A 160 -6.53 1.85 -5.16
C GLY A 160 -7.90 2.50 -5.01
N ALA A 161 -7.93 3.71 -4.49
CA ALA A 161 -9.17 4.47 -4.28
C ALA A 161 -8.89 5.98 -4.33
N VAL A 162 -9.93 6.71 -4.65
CA VAL A 162 -9.98 8.18 -4.48
C VAL A 162 -11.25 8.46 -3.69
N LYS A 163 -11.11 9.14 -2.54
CA LYS A 163 -12.23 9.49 -1.66
C LYS A 163 -12.36 11.00 -1.57
N ARG A 164 -13.55 11.50 -1.74
CA ARG A 164 -13.88 12.91 -1.50
C ARG A 164 -14.06 13.15 0.00
N VAL A 165 -13.60 14.29 0.46
CA VAL A 165 -13.75 14.78 1.84
C VAL A 165 -14.43 16.14 1.79
N GLY A 166 -15.52 16.30 2.51
CA GLY A 166 -16.34 17.50 2.41
C GLY A 166 -17.09 17.61 1.09
N GLY A 167 -17.50 18.81 0.74
CA GLY A 167 -18.35 19.07 -0.41
C GLY A 167 -19.78 18.60 -0.18
N VAL A 168 -20.56 18.55 -1.26
CA VAL A 168 -21.98 18.21 -1.22
C VAL A 168 -22.30 17.14 -2.27
N SER A 169 -23.34 16.34 -1.99
CA SER A 169 -23.86 15.36 -2.95
C SER A 169 -25.21 15.85 -3.47
N ARG A 170 -25.44 15.73 -4.77
CA ARG A 170 -26.75 16.05 -5.36
C ARG A 170 -27.78 15.07 -4.86
N GLU A 171 -28.95 15.57 -4.49
CA GLU A 171 -30.14 14.77 -4.22
C GLU A 171 -31.39 15.45 -4.79
N VAL A 172 -32.37 14.62 -5.14
CA VAL A 172 -33.72 15.10 -5.39
C VAL A 172 -34.53 14.87 -4.13
N ARG A 173 -34.96 15.95 -3.51
CA ARG A 173 -35.72 15.93 -2.25
C ARG A 173 -37.22 15.97 -2.55
N VAL A 174 -37.94 15.04 -1.92
CA VAL A 174 -39.40 14.96 -1.98
C VAL A 174 -39.94 15.21 -0.57
N GLU A 175 -40.40 16.42 -0.32
CA GLU A 175 -40.98 16.80 0.97
C GLU A 175 -42.48 16.60 0.93
N LEU A 176 -43.00 15.65 1.72
CA LEU A 176 -44.41 15.29 1.78
C LEU A 176 -45.16 16.32 2.59
N HIS A 177 -46.38 16.69 2.12
CA HIS A 177 -47.30 17.58 2.79
C HIS A 177 -48.40 16.78 3.51
N PRO A 178 -48.36 16.58 4.85
CA PRO A 178 -49.30 15.73 5.59
C PRO A 178 -50.75 16.11 5.39
N ASP A 179 -51.06 17.40 5.36
CA ASP A 179 -52.43 17.89 5.21
C ASP A 179 -53.03 17.54 3.84
N GLN A 180 -52.25 17.70 2.77
CA GLN A 180 -52.65 17.34 1.41
C GLN A 180 -52.76 15.84 1.22
N MET A 181 -51.85 15.08 1.82
CA MET A 181 -51.90 13.62 1.84
C MET A 181 -53.18 13.12 2.54
N ALA A 182 -53.53 13.70 3.68
CA ALA A 182 -54.75 13.35 4.41
C ALA A 182 -56.00 13.69 3.61
N ALA A 183 -56.03 14.88 2.98
CA ALA A 183 -57.17 15.32 2.14
C ALA A 183 -57.38 14.40 0.93
N LEU A 184 -56.31 13.95 0.29
CA LEU A 184 -56.33 13.10 -0.93
C LEU A 184 -56.30 11.59 -0.58
N ARG A 185 -56.20 11.23 0.72
CA ARG A 185 -56.09 9.85 1.23
C ARG A 185 -54.87 9.09 0.64
N VAL A 186 -53.76 9.75 0.49
CA VAL A 186 -52.48 9.17 0.04
C VAL A 186 -51.64 8.78 1.24
N SER A 187 -51.11 7.57 1.29
CA SER A 187 -50.16 7.17 2.33
C SER A 187 -48.73 7.39 1.93
N ALA A 188 -47.83 7.66 2.89
CA ALA A 188 -46.38 7.75 2.62
C ALA A 188 -45.81 6.44 2.06
N VAL A 189 -46.44 5.29 2.40
CA VAL A 189 -46.05 3.98 1.89
C VAL A 189 -46.34 3.86 0.40
N ASP A 190 -47.48 4.40 -0.09
CA ASP A 190 -47.82 4.38 -1.51
C ASP A 190 -46.87 5.25 -2.31
N VAL A 191 -46.51 6.44 -1.80
CA VAL A 191 -45.49 7.31 -2.38
C VAL A 191 -44.14 6.59 -2.47
N SER A 192 -43.65 6.02 -1.36
CA SER A 192 -42.39 5.30 -1.29
C SER A 192 -42.34 4.12 -2.26
N ARG A 193 -43.42 3.33 -2.31
CA ARG A 193 -43.55 2.18 -3.22
C ARG A 193 -43.47 2.65 -4.69
N ARG A 194 -44.16 3.72 -5.03
CA ARG A 194 -44.19 4.26 -6.36
C ARG A 194 -42.82 4.81 -6.77
N LEU A 195 -42.15 5.59 -5.91
CA LEU A 195 -40.78 6.10 -6.16
C LEU A 195 -39.79 4.97 -6.38
N LYS A 196 -39.86 3.88 -5.58
CA LYS A 196 -39.02 2.69 -5.78
C LYS A 196 -39.26 2.00 -7.12
N SER A 197 -40.46 2.03 -7.67
CA SER A 197 -40.84 1.36 -8.92
C SER A 197 -40.49 2.17 -10.18
N VAL A 198 -40.29 3.48 -10.08
CA VAL A 198 -40.16 4.39 -11.23
C VAL A 198 -38.78 4.34 -11.86
N GLN A 199 -37.74 3.95 -11.12
CA GLN A 199 -36.36 3.91 -11.61
C GLN A 199 -35.93 2.50 -12.01
N GLN A 200 -36.82 1.70 -12.56
CA GLN A 200 -36.50 0.36 -13.04
C GLN A 200 -36.68 0.30 -14.55
N ASP A 201 -35.57 0.18 -15.26
CA ASP A 201 -35.59 -0.18 -16.67
C ASP A 201 -36.12 -1.61 -16.81
N ALA A 202 -37.23 -1.78 -17.52
CA ALA A 202 -37.77 -3.10 -17.81
C ALA A 202 -37.31 -3.59 -19.18
N PRO A 203 -36.74 -4.81 -19.30
CA PRO A 203 -36.44 -5.41 -20.59
C PRO A 203 -37.76 -5.68 -21.31
N GLY A 204 -37.98 -5.05 -22.47
CA GLY A 204 -39.17 -5.20 -23.30
C GLY A 204 -39.09 -6.38 -24.28
N GLY A 205 -38.05 -7.24 -24.17
CA GLY A 205 -37.85 -8.34 -25.14
C GLY A 205 -37.00 -7.91 -26.34
N ARG A 206 -37.16 -8.67 -27.43
CA ARG A 206 -36.49 -8.44 -28.70
C ARG A 206 -37.53 -8.29 -29.80
N GLY A 207 -37.32 -7.35 -30.70
CA GLY A 207 -38.14 -7.15 -31.90
C GLY A 207 -37.30 -7.27 -33.14
N ASP A 208 -37.84 -7.83 -34.20
CA ASP A 208 -37.20 -7.86 -35.51
C ASP A 208 -37.65 -6.62 -36.31
N VAL A 209 -36.72 -5.70 -36.56
CA VAL A 209 -36.99 -4.47 -37.28
C VAL A 209 -36.10 -4.42 -38.50
N GLY A 210 -36.72 -4.59 -39.69
CA GLY A 210 -35.99 -4.54 -40.96
C GLY A 210 -34.99 -5.65 -41.20
N GLY A 211 -35.19 -6.85 -40.62
CA GLY A 211 -34.30 -8.00 -40.69
C GLY A 211 -33.12 -7.97 -39.74
N ALA A 212 -33.09 -7.02 -38.79
CA ALA A 212 -32.13 -6.96 -37.70
C ALA A 212 -32.83 -7.12 -36.37
N GLU A 213 -32.29 -8.01 -35.50
CA GLU A 213 -32.80 -8.22 -34.14
C GLU A 213 -32.43 -7.01 -33.27
N GLN A 214 -33.44 -6.29 -32.77
CA GLN A 214 -33.25 -5.15 -31.87
C GLN A 214 -33.82 -5.46 -30.50
N SER A 215 -33.04 -5.15 -29.43
CA SER A 215 -33.55 -5.21 -28.08
C SER A 215 -34.49 -4.05 -27.81
N VAL A 216 -35.68 -4.35 -27.32
CA VAL A 216 -36.65 -3.34 -26.85
C VAL A 216 -36.45 -3.13 -25.36
N ARG A 217 -36.22 -1.89 -24.97
CA ARG A 217 -36.08 -1.48 -23.55
C ARG A 217 -37.10 -0.41 -23.23
N THR A 218 -37.91 -0.62 -22.24
CA THR A 218 -38.78 0.41 -21.71
C THR A 218 -37.94 1.30 -20.77
N ILE A 219 -37.71 2.54 -21.21
CA ILE A 219 -37.05 3.56 -20.40
C ILE A 219 -38.13 4.23 -19.57
N ALA A 220 -38.21 3.82 -18.29
CA ALA A 220 -39.11 4.41 -17.29
C ALA A 220 -38.37 5.39 -16.37
N THR A 221 -37.36 6.09 -16.89
CA THR A 221 -36.54 6.99 -16.07
C THR A 221 -37.09 8.40 -16.13
N VAL A 222 -37.39 8.93 -14.95
CA VAL A 222 -37.63 10.36 -14.71
C VAL A 222 -36.26 11.06 -14.79
N GLN A 223 -36.14 12.12 -15.59
CA GLN A 223 -34.86 12.78 -15.83
C GLN A 223 -34.66 14.05 -14.98
N THR A 224 -35.75 14.73 -14.64
CA THR A 224 -35.70 15.99 -13.88
C THR A 224 -36.60 15.92 -12.64
N ALA A 225 -36.41 16.88 -11.72
CA ALA A 225 -37.28 17.01 -10.54
C ALA A 225 -38.69 17.38 -10.94
N GLU A 226 -38.85 18.17 -12.02
CA GLU A 226 -40.15 18.55 -12.58
C GLU A 226 -40.89 17.34 -13.15
N ASP A 227 -40.21 16.44 -13.88
CA ASP A 227 -40.78 15.19 -14.37
C ASP A 227 -41.22 14.29 -13.20
N LEU A 228 -40.44 14.28 -12.10
CA LEU A 228 -40.78 13.51 -10.91
C LEU A 228 -42.01 14.06 -10.22
N ALA A 229 -42.23 15.39 -10.19
CA ALA A 229 -43.42 16.01 -9.67
C ALA A 229 -44.70 15.61 -10.43
N LEU A 230 -44.59 15.30 -11.73
CA LEU A 230 -45.70 14.86 -12.58
C LEU A 230 -46.01 13.37 -12.44
N LEU A 231 -45.26 12.62 -11.62
CA LEU A 231 -45.45 11.20 -11.44
C LEU A 231 -46.81 10.87 -10.82
N ASP A 232 -47.55 9.97 -11.48
CA ASP A 232 -48.84 9.48 -10.97
C ASP A 232 -48.66 8.39 -9.90
N ILE A 233 -49.28 8.58 -8.73
CA ILE A 233 -49.32 7.65 -7.61
C ILE A 233 -50.68 6.94 -7.67
N PRO A 234 -50.73 5.65 -8.01
CA PRO A 234 -51.98 4.91 -8.03
C PRO A 234 -52.45 4.62 -6.59
N LEU A 235 -53.70 4.87 -6.30
CA LEU A 235 -54.37 4.60 -5.01
C LEU A 235 -55.15 3.30 -5.05
N ALA A 236 -55.37 2.72 -3.90
CA ALA A 236 -56.13 1.47 -3.75
C ALA A 236 -57.59 1.55 -4.24
N ASP A 237 -58.13 2.75 -4.32
CA ASP A 237 -59.51 3.02 -4.81
C ASP A 237 -59.61 3.22 -6.33
N GLY A 238 -58.52 3.02 -7.08
CA GLY A 238 -58.46 3.14 -8.53
C GLY A 238 -58.21 4.57 -9.04
N ARG A 239 -58.12 5.57 -8.18
CA ARG A 239 -57.71 6.94 -8.55
C ARG A 239 -56.20 7.02 -8.64
N SER A 240 -55.70 8.04 -9.31
CA SER A 240 -54.30 8.46 -9.27
C SER A 240 -54.17 9.91 -8.85
N VAL A 241 -53.11 10.21 -8.11
CA VAL A 241 -52.79 11.56 -7.64
C VAL A 241 -51.34 11.87 -8.07
N ARG A 242 -51.06 13.06 -8.56
CA ARG A 242 -49.73 13.46 -8.91
C ARG A 242 -48.86 13.71 -7.68
N LEU A 243 -47.60 13.32 -7.75
CA LEU A 243 -46.68 13.51 -6.63
C LEU A 243 -46.61 14.97 -6.21
N GLY A 244 -46.57 15.93 -7.16
CA GLY A 244 -46.56 17.37 -6.90
C GLY A 244 -47.78 17.93 -6.21
N GLU A 245 -48.92 17.16 -6.12
CA GLU A 245 -50.11 17.55 -5.37
C GLU A 245 -50.02 17.20 -3.89
N VAL A 246 -49.10 16.29 -3.50
CA VAL A 246 -48.89 15.81 -2.13
C VAL A 246 -47.48 16.05 -1.60
N ALA A 247 -46.58 16.54 -2.45
CA ALA A 247 -45.19 16.79 -2.10
C ALA A 247 -44.59 17.95 -2.89
N SER A 248 -43.61 18.62 -2.29
CA SER A 248 -42.69 19.51 -3.01
C SER A 248 -41.50 18.69 -3.48
N VAL A 249 -41.19 18.77 -4.79
CA VAL A 249 -40.05 18.08 -5.40
C VAL A 249 -39.01 19.13 -5.80
N SER A 250 -37.80 18.99 -5.29
CA SER A 250 -36.71 19.95 -5.56
C SER A 250 -35.40 19.23 -5.85
N ASP A 251 -34.68 19.72 -6.85
CA ASP A 251 -33.28 19.33 -7.10
C ASP A 251 -32.38 20.17 -6.17
N THR A 252 -31.74 19.54 -5.22
CA THR A 252 -31.00 20.20 -4.16
C THR A 252 -29.73 19.41 -3.80
N VAL A 253 -29.13 19.74 -2.69
CA VAL A 253 -27.97 19.04 -2.13
C VAL A 253 -28.34 18.30 -0.86
N ALA A 254 -27.74 17.14 -0.65
CA ALA A 254 -27.87 16.40 0.57
C ALA A 254 -27.32 17.18 1.75
N GLU A 255 -27.85 16.94 2.92
CA GLU A 255 -27.33 17.53 4.16
C GLU A 255 -25.84 17.24 4.32
N PRO A 256 -24.99 18.30 4.46
CA PRO A 256 -23.55 18.10 4.58
C PRO A 256 -23.21 17.41 5.90
N ARG A 257 -22.62 16.22 5.82
CA ARG A 257 -22.19 15.45 7.00
C ARG A 257 -20.70 15.60 7.30
N SER A 258 -19.94 16.20 6.40
CA SER A 258 -18.51 16.49 6.58
C SER A 258 -18.19 17.84 5.98
N LEU A 259 -17.28 18.55 6.62
CA LEU A 259 -16.78 19.85 6.17
C LEU A 259 -15.27 19.79 6.03
N ALA A 260 -14.76 20.24 4.88
CA ALA A 260 -13.35 20.49 4.68
C ALA A 260 -13.10 21.97 4.57
N THR A 261 -12.13 22.47 5.31
CA THR A 261 -11.73 23.89 5.27
C THR A 261 -10.22 24.01 5.12
N ILE A 262 -9.80 25.03 4.39
CA ILE A 262 -8.40 25.47 4.31
C ILE A 262 -8.34 26.99 4.45
N ASN A 263 -7.52 27.49 5.36
CA ASN A 263 -7.39 28.93 5.64
C ASN A 263 -8.75 29.60 5.90
N GLY A 264 -9.66 28.92 6.60
CA GLY A 264 -11.01 29.42 6.92
C GLY A 264 -12.02 29.40 5.76
N LYS A 265 -11.64 28.90 4.58
CA LYS A 265 -12.54 28.76 3.42
C LYS A 265 -12.98 27.31 3.27
N THR A 266 -14.27 27.11 2.99
CA THR A 266 -14.81 25.79 2.67
C THR A 266 -14.30 25.33 1.31
N VAL A 267 -13.84 24.07 1.24
CA VAL A 267 -13.27 23.46 0.04
C VAL A 267 -13.81 22.03 -0.15
N VAL A 268 -13.61 21.48 -1.33
CA VAL A 268 -13.82 20.05 -1.58
C VAL A 268 -12.45 19.38 -1.56
N GLY A 269 -12.21 18.53 -0.54
CA GLY A 269 -10.99 17.72 -0.47
C GLY A 269 -11.13 16.41 -1.23
N PHE A 270 -10.02 15.84 -1.65
CA PHE A 270 -9.97 14.44 -2.08
C PHE A 270 -8.64 13.81 -1.72
N GLU A 271 -8.71 12.56 -1.34
CA GLU A 271 -7.59 11.75 -0.89
C GLU A 271 -7.32 10.64 -1.90
N VAL A 272 -6.05 10.46 -2.24
CA VAL A 272 -5.57 9.41 -3.14
C VAL A 272 -4.95 8.29 -2.33
N PHE A 273 -5.52 7.10 -2.43
CA PHE A 273 -5.06 5.90 -1.73
C PHE A 273 -4.32 4.98 -2.70
N ARG A 274 -3.23 4.37 -2.24
CA ARG A 274 -2.56 3.33 -3.00
C ARG A 274 -3.25 1.97 -2.86
N THR A 275 -3.05 1.10 -3.82
CA THR A 275 -3.39 -0.32 -3.71
C THR A 275 -2.26 -1.08 -2.98
N LYS A 276 -2.58 -2.23 -2.41
CA LYS A 276 -1.58 -3.12 -1.82
C LYS A 276 -0.52 -3.50 -2.85
N GLY A 277 0.75 -3.51 -2.43
CA GLY A 277 1.89 -3.82 -3.29
C GLY A 277 2.34 -2.69 -4.21
N ALA A 278 1.65 -1.56 -4.26
CA ALA A 278 2.12 -0.39 -5.01
C ALA A 278 3.09 0.45 -4.17
N GLY A 279 4.02 1.14 -4.83
CA GLY A 279 4.92 2.10 -4.17
C GLY A 279 4.27 3.45 -3.96
N GLU A 280 4.49 4.04 -2.78
CA GLU A 280 4.02 5.39 -2.50
C GLU A 280 4.59 6.41 -3.49
N LEU A 281 5.88 6.32 -3.84
CA LEU A 281 6.57 7.26 -4.74
C LEU A 281 6.04 7.19 -6.17
N ASP A 282 5.78 5.99 -6.68
CA ASP A 282 5.28 5.81 -8.05
C ASP A 282 3.84 6.29 -8.18
N VAL A 283 3.00 5.97 -7.18
CA VAL A 283 1.62 6.44 -7.10
C VAL A 283 1.57 7.96 -7.00
N ALA A 284 2.40 8.57 -6.14
CA ALA A 284 2.47 10.02 -6.00
C ALA A 284 2.88 10.70 -7.30
N ARG A 285 3.92 10.17 -7.97
CA ARG A 285 4.40 10.71 -9.26
C ARG A 285 3.30 10.65 -10.33
N GLY A 286 2.66 9.50 -10.48
CA GLY A 286 1.58 9.31 -11.44
C GLY A 286 0.35 10.17 -11.13
N ALA A 287 -0.03 10.29 -9.85
CA ALA A 287 -1.15 11.12 -9.43
C ALA A 287 -0.88 12.61 -9.65
N ARG A 288 0.33 13.11 -9.33
CA ARG A 288 0.71 14.50 -9.61
C ARG A 288 0.66 14.82 -11.10
N ALA A 289 1.16 13.93 -11.96
CA ALA A 289 1.08 14.09 -13.41
C ALA A 289 -0.38 14.17 -13.89
N ALA A 290 -1.24 13.26 -13.41
CA ALA A 290 -2.66 13.25 -13.76
C ALA A 290 -3.40 14.50 -13.25
N VAL A 291 -3.07 15.00 -12.04
CA VAL A 291 -3.65 16.26 -11.52
C VAL A 291 -3.19 17.46 -12.34
N ALA A 292 -1.92 17.50 -12.76
CA ALA A 292 -1.41 18.57 -13.62
C ALA A 292 -2.13 18.60 -15.00
N GLU A 293 -2.38 17.44 -15.60
CA GLU A 293 -3.18 17.33 -16.83
C GLU A 293 -4.62 17.83 -16.63
N LEU A 294 -5.25 17.41 -15.50
CA LEU A 294 -6.60 17.86 -15.14
C LEU A 294 -6.67 19.36 -14.92
N GLN A 295 -5.67 19.95 -14.24
CA GLN A 295 -5.57 21.38 -13.99
C GLN A 295 -5.43 22.17 -15.31
N ALA A 296 -4.64 21.66 -16.26
CA ALA A 296 -4.49 22.27 -17.58
C ALA A 296 -5.77 22.22 -18.42
N ALA A 297 -6.50 21.10 -18.33
CA ALA A 297 -7.76 20.89 -19.04
C ALA A 297 -8.95 21.67 -18.44
N HIS A 298 -8.89 21.96 -17.13
CA HIS A 298 -10.00 22.59 -16.38
C HIS A 298 -9.52 23.82 -15.59
N PRO A 299 -9.21 24.95 -16.26
CA PRO A 299 -8.69 26.16 -15.59
C PRO A 299 -9.72 26.83 -14.68
N GLN A 300 -11.01 26.49 -14.78
CA GLN A 300 -12.09 26.99 -13.93
C GLN A 300 -12.09 26.44 -12.51
N VAL A 301 -11.30 25.42 -12.21
CA VAL A 301 -11.11 24.85 -10.87
C VAL A 301 -9.62 24.87 -10.50
N LEU A 302 -9.32 25.21 -9.26
CA LEU A 302 -7.95 25.17 -8.72
C LEU A 302 -7.77 23.88 -7.91
N LEU A 303 -6.82 23.03 -8.34
CA LEU A 303 -6.43 21.82 -7.64
C LEU A 303 -5.11 22.07 -6.89
N THR A 304 -5.15 22.05 -5.56
CA THR A 304 -3.97 22.33 -4.73
C THR A 304 -3.64 21.15 -3.86
N GLN A 305 -2.38 20.69 -3.90
CA GLN A 305 -1.87 19.65 -3.00
C GLN A 305 -1.71 20.24 -1.60
N VAL A 306 -2.27 19.55 -0.59
CA VAL A 306 -2.27 20.00 0.81
C VAL A 306 -1.42 19.08 1.68
N ILE A 307 -1.53 17.76 1.49
CA ILE A 307 -0.78 16.76 2.23
C ILE A 307 -0.01 15.89 1.25
N ASP A 308 1.25 15.67 1.57
CA ASP A 308 2.17 14.82 0.82
C ASP A 308 2.77 13.78 1.76
N ASN A 309 2.18 12.59 1.79
CA ASN A 309 2.71 11.49 2.57
C ASN A 309 3.77 10.66 1.81
N ALA A 310 3.99 10.95 0.52
CA ALA A 310 5.06 10.33 -0.25
C ALA A 310 6.41 11.03 -0.06
N HIS A 311 6.42 12.31 0.29
CA HIS A 311 7.66 13.06 0.50
C HIS A 311 8.51 12.50 1.65
N PRO A 312 7.98 12.24 2.86
CA PRO A 312 8.74 11.60 3.93
C PRO A 312 9.28 10.21 3.54
N VAL A 313 8.54 9.45 2.72
CA VAL A 313 9.00 8.14 2.22
C VAL A 313 10.20 8.31 1.30
N GLN A 314 10.19 9.33 0.46
CA GLN A 314 11.33 9.66 -0.40
C GLN A 314 12.55 10.07 0.42
N GLU A 315 12.39 10.97 1.39
CA GLU A 315 13.47 11.40 2.29
C GLU A 315 14.07 10.22 3.08
N ASN A 316 13.23 9.34 3.61
CA ASN A 316 13.67 8.13 4.31
C ASN A 316 14.45 7.18 3.39
N PHE A 317 13.98 7.00 2.15
CA PHE A 317 14.67 6.17 1.17
C PHE A 317 16.02 6.78 0.79
N GLU A 318 16.07 8.06 0.43
CA GLU A 318 17.30 8.78 0.06
C GLU A 318 18.29 8.79 1.23
N GLY A 319 17.85 9.11 2.45
CA GLY A 319 18.69 9.08 3.65
C GLY A 319 19.23 7.68 3.98
N SER A 320 18.42 6.63 3.80
CA SER A 320 18.88 5.25 3.99
C SER A 320 19.94 4.84 2.95
N MET A 321 19.76 5.28 1.70
CA MET A 321 20.77 5.05 0.65
C MET A 321 22.06 5.84 0.91
N GLU A 322 21.96 7.07 1.40
CA GLU A 322 23.10 7.90 1.81
C GLU A 322 23.89 7.22 2.94
N LEU A 323 23.22 6.77 4.01
CA LEU A 323 23.85 6.01 5.10
C LEU A 323 24.55 4.74 4.59
N LEU A 324 23.96 4.06 3.61
CA LEU A 324 24.55 2.85 3.02
C LEU A 324 25.83 3.19 2.22
N TYR A 325 25.84 4.30 1.47
CA TYR A 325 27.03 4.77 0.74
C TYR A 325 28.10 5.30 1.68
N GLU A 326 27.73 6.07 2.70
CA GLU A 326 28.66 6.56 3.72
C GLU A 326 29.30 5.41 4.51
N GLY A 327 28.47 4.44 4.95
CA GLY A 327 28.94 3.25 5.66
C GLY A 327 29.93 2.43 4.79
N ALA A 328 29.61 2.23 3.51
CA ALA A 328 30.49 1.57 2.55
C ALA A 328 31.79 2.37 2.36
N GLY A 329 31.71 3.70 2.21
CA GLY A 329 32.88 4.58 2.07
C GLY A 329 33.80 4.55 3.30
N LEU A 330 33.23 4.59 4.49
CA LEU A 330 33.99 4.47 5.76
C LEU A 330 34.66 3.10 5.88
N ALA A 331 33.93 2.02 5.55
CA ALA A 331 34.50 0.67 5.55
C ALA A 331 35.71 0.59 4.61
N VAL A 332 35.58 1.11 3.38
CA VAL A 332 36.70 1.20 2.42
C VAL A 332 37.89 1.97 2.97
N LEU A 333 37.63 3.11 3.62
CA LEU A 333 38.69 3.93 4.22
C LEU A 333 39.45 3.16 5.31
N VAL A 334 38.70 2.49 6.21
CA VAL A 334 39.29 1.67 7.26
C VAL A 334 40.13 0.54 6.67
N VAL A 335 39.62 -0.18 5.67
CA VAL A 335 40.34 -1.23 4.95
C VAL A 335 41.65 -0.70 4.34
N LEU A 336 41.58 0.48 3.70
CA LEU A 336 42.79 1.11 3.10
C LEU A 336 43.85 1.44 4.16
N ILE A 337 43.44 1.94 5.32
CA ILE A 337 44.39 2.27 6.42
C ILE A 337 45.03 1.01 6.98
N PHE A 338 44.27 -0.09 7.13
CA PHE A 338 44.77 -1.33 7.69
C PHE A 338 45.66 -2.11 6.69
N LEU A 339 45.16 -2.34 5.48
CA LEU A 339 45.90 -3.11 4.46
C LEU A 339 47.07 -2.36 3.85
N ARG A 340 47.06 -1.01 3.85
CA ARG A 340 48.08 -0.13 3.24
C ARG A 340 48.45 -0.49 1.80
N ASN A 341 47.60 -1.27 1.14
CA ASN A 341 47.76 -1.74 -0.23
C ASN A 341 46.50 -1.40 -1.03
N TRP A 342 46.59 -0.41 -1.94
CA TRP A 342 45.44 0.03 -2.72
C TRP A 342 44.83 -1.07 -3.59
N ARG A 343 45.63 -2.05 -4.06
CA ARG A 343 45.11 -3.16 -4.85
C ARG A 343 44.35 -4.15 -4.02
N ALA A 344 44.83 -4.49 -2.85
CA ALA A 344 44.13 -5.31 -1.87
C ALA A 344 42.84 -4.64 -1.44
N THR A 345 42.87 -3.33 -1.16
CA THR A 345 41.69 -2.52 -0.84
C THR A 345 40.68 -2.51 -1.99
N LEU A 346 41.13 -2.41 -3.25
CA LEU A 346 40.22 -2.44 -4.41
C LEU A 346 39.49 -3.77 -4.52
N VAL A 347 40.16 -4.89 -4.24
CA VAL A 347 39.50 -6.22 -4.23
C VAL A 347 38.47 -6.30 -3.10
N ALA A 348 38.82 -5.87 -1.88
CA ALA A 348 37.90 -5.81 -0.75
C ALA A 348 36.68 -4.89 -1.03
N CYS A 349 36.93 -3.71 -1.60
CA CYS A 349 35.89 -2.75 -1.93
C CYS A 349 34.94 -3.25 -3.00
N ALA A 350 35.42 -4.02 -3.98
CA ALA A 350 34.56 -4.61 -5.01
C ALA A 350 33.64 -5.68 -4.44
N ALA A 351 33.99 -6.34 -3.33
CA ALA A 351 33.18 -7.33 -2.68
C ALA A 351 31.87 -6.73 -2.11
N LEU A 352 31.89 -5.48 -1.62
CA LEU A 352 30.74 -4.80 -1.04
C LEU A 352 29.55 -4.71 -2.01
N PRO A 353 29.64 -4.01 -3.16
CA PRO A 353 28.51 -3.91 -4.07
C PRO A 353 28.12 -5.27 -4.64
N LEU A 354 29.09 -6.18 -4.82
CA LEU A 354 28.84 -7.52 -5.35
C LEU A 354 28.15 -8.45 -4.35
N SER A 355 28.12 -8.11 -3.05
CA SER A 355 27.35 -8.79 -2.02
C SER A 355 25.98 -8.16 -1.83
N VAL A 356 25.88 -6.82 -1.86
CA VAL A 356 24.63 -6.07 -1.66
C VAL A 356 23.68 -6.17 -2.86
N ILE A 357 24.20 -6.03 -4.09
CA ILE A 357 23.36 -6.00 -5.30
C ILE A 357 22.56 -7.30 -5.50
N PRO A 358 23.12 -8.51 -5.34
CA PRO A 358 22.36 -9.75 -5.42
C PRO A 358 21.25 -9.87 -4.35
N THR A 359 21.36 -9.16 -3.22
CA THR A 359 20.34 -9.16 -2.17
C THR A 359 19.01 -8.61 -2.69
N PHE A 360 19.03 -7.62 -3.58
CA PHE A 360 17.81 -7.09 -4.20
C PHE A 360 17.06 -8.13 -5.03
N LEU A 361 17.76 -9.07 -5.66
CA LEU A 361 17.14 -10.20 -6.36
C LEU A 361 16.44 -11.13 -5.37
N GLY A 362 17.07 -11.40 -4.22
CA GLY A 362 16.47 -12.17 -3.14
C GLY A 362 15.22 -11.51 -2.57
N LEU A 363 15.26 -10.18 -2.35
CA LEU A 363 14.08 -9.42 -1.90
C LEU A 363 12.92 -9.55 -2.90
N GLN A 364 13.18 -9.39 -4.19
CA GLN A 364 12.20 -9.54 -5.24
C GLN A 364 11.61 -10.96 -5.30
N TYR A 365 12.45 -11.99 -5.15
CA TYR A 365 12.01 -13.38 -5.13
C TYR A 365 11.04 -13.69 -3.98
N PHE A 366 11.32 -13.14 -2.80
CA PHE A 366 10.44 -13.28 -1.63
C PHE A 366 9.25 -12.30 -1.62
N GLY A 367 9.12 -11.44 -2.63
CA GLY A 367 8.06 -10.43 -2.71
C GLY A 367 8.22 -9.31 -1.67
N TYR A 368 9.44 -9.05 -1.20
CA TYR A 368 9.74 -7.96 -0.27
C TYR A 368 9.99 -6.66 -1.04
N THR A 369 9.66 -5.54 -0.39
CA THR A 369 9.81 -4.20 -0.97
C THR A 369 11.05 -3.50 -0.40
N LEU A 370 11.50 -2.45 -1.08
CA LEU A 370 12.48 -1.52 -0.52
C LEU A 370 11.73 -0.60 0.45
N ASN A 371 11.88 -0.88 1.72
CA ASN A 371 11.23 -0.12 2.78
C ASN A 371 12.22 0.17 3.92
N THR A 372 11.84 1.02 4.85
CA THR A 372 12.68 1.43 5.97
C THR A 372 13.29 0.24 6.70
N VAL A 373 12.54 -0.86 6.85
CA VAL A 373 13.01 -2.05 7.60
C VAL A 373 14.07 -2.83 6.80
N THR A 374 13.86 -3.03 5.50
CA THR A 374 14.82 -3.74 4.62
C THR A 374 16.09 -2.94 4.39
N LEU A 375 15.96 -1.60 4.22
CA LEU A 375 17.11 -0.71 4.06
C LEU A 375 17.92 -0.58 5.35
N LEU A 376 17.27 -0.50 6.51
CA LEU A 376 17.94 -0.53 7.81
C LEU A 376 18.70 -1.85 8.02
N SER A 377 18.11 -2.98 7.60
CA SER A 377 18.80 -4.29 7.65
C SER A 377 20.06 -4.28 6.79
N LEU A 378 19.98 -3.77 5.56
CA LEU A 378 21.14 -3.64 4.67
C LEU A 378 22.21 -2.72 5.24
N ALA A 379 21.83 -1.54 5.76
CA ALA A 379 22.76 -0.59 6.37
C ALA A 379 23.50 -1.20 7.57
N LEU A 380 22.79 -1.96 8.42
CA LEU A 380 23.39 -2.64 9.56
C LEU A 380 24.38 -3.73 9.13
N VAL A 381 24.04 -4.50 8.10
CA VAL A 381 24.83 -5.66 7.68
C VAL A 381 26.00 -5.27 6.79
N VAL A 382 25.99 -4.10 6.13
CA VAL A 382 27.08 -3.63 5.23
C VAL A 382 28.45 -3.69 5.92
N GLY A 383 28.57 -3.29 7.18
CA GLY A 383 29.83 -3.38 7.94
C GLY A 383 30.31 -4.80 8.14
N VAL A 384 29.39 -5.76 8.29
CA VAL A 384 29.70 -7.19 8.46
C VAL A 384 30.07 -7.84 7.12
N LEU A 385 29.48 -7.39 5.99
CA LEU A 385 29.74 -7.96 4.66
C LEU A 385 31.18 -7.76 4.18
N VAL A 386 31.86 -6.72 4.66
CA VAL A 386 33.25 -6.44 4.31
C VAL A 386 34.21 -7.37 5.04
N ASP A 387 33.86 -7.81 6.25
CA ASP A 387 34.76 -8.56 7.14
C ASP A 387 35.26 -9.86 6.51
N ASP A 388 34.36 -10.64 5.90
CA ASP A 388 34.71 -11.88 5.19
C ASP A 388 35.76 -11.65 4.09
N ALA A 389 35.62 -10.55 3.32
CA ALA A 389 36.56 -10.21 2.25
C ALA A 389 37.89 -9.69 2.80
N ILE A 390 37.89 -8.97 3.93
CA ILE A 390 39.10 -8.47 4.59
C ILE A 390 39.96 -9.64 5.05
N VAL A 391 39.37 -10.57 5.80
CA VAL A 391 40.07 -11.75 6.34
C VAL A 391 40.67 -12.60 5.20
N GLU A 392 39.89 -12.79 4.13
CA GLU A 392 40.36 -13.53 2.94
C GLU A 392 41.59 -12.84 2.30
N ILE A 393 41.52 -11.51 2.11
CA ILE A 393 42.61 -10.76 1.46
C ILE A 393 43.83 -10.68 2.37
N GLU A 394 43.66 -10.50 3.65
CA GLU A 394 44.78 -10.47 4.61
C GLU A 394 45.52 -11.80 4.60
N ASN A 395 44.81 -12.91 4.58
CA ASN A 395 45.44 -14.22 4.47
C ASN A 395 46.15 -14.44 3.13
N ILE A 396 45.58 -13.99 2.02
CA ILE A 396 46.23 -14.03 0.70
C ILE A 396 47.49 -13.17 0.71
N GLU A 397 47.47 -11.98 1.30
CA GLU A 397 48.65 -11.10 1.37
C GLU A 397 49.76 -11.69 2.27
N ARG A 398 49.38 -12.39 3.36
CA ARG A 398 50.34 -13.18 4.15
C ARG A 398 51.06 -14.24 3.31
N HIS A 399 50.31 -14.99 2.49
CA HIS A 399 50.90 -15.99 1.58
C HIS A 399 51.78 -15.35 0.50
N LEU A 400 51.42 -14.16 -0.01
CA LEU A 400 52.27 -13.41 -0.94
C LEU A 400 53.62 -12.98 -0.30
N ARG A 401 53.58 -12.58 0.97
CA ARG A 401 54.81 -12.25 1.74
C ARG A 401 55.71 -13.47 1.97
N MET A 402 55.15 -14.69 1.92
CA MET A 402 55.95 -15.95 1.95
C MET A 402 56.61 -16.27 0.60
N GLY A 403 56.50 -15.41 -0.42
CA GLY A 403 57.13 -15.56 -1.72
C GLY A 403 56.32 -16.42 -2.72
N LYS A 404 55.06 -16.74 -2.43
CA LYS A 404 54.21 -17.48 -3.36
C LYS A 404 53.70 -16.61 -4.49
N SER A 405 53.42 -17.22 -5.64
CA SER A 405 52.74 -16.49 -6.73
C SER A 405 51.31 -16.09 -6.34
N PRO A 406 50.75 -15.01 -6.90
CA PRO A 406 49.41 -14.55 -6.55
C PRO A 406 48.32 -15.64 -6.69
N TYR A 407 48.44 -16.49 -7.71
CA TYR A 407 47.52 -17.59 -7.93
C TYR A 407 47.61 -18.66 -6.81
N GLN A 408 48.88 -19.05 -6.46
CA GLN A 408 49.11 -20.02 -5.40
C GLN A 408 48.70 -19.46 -4.03
N ALA A 409 49.03 -18.19 -3.76
CA ALA A 409 48.67 -17.49 -2.53
C ALA A 409 47.14 -17.46 -2.35
N ALA A 410 46.39 -17.12 -3.42
CA ALA A 410 44.92 -17.09 -3.36
C ALA A 410 44.33 -18.48 -3.17
N MET A 411 44.84 -19.52 -3.83
CA MET A 411 44.33 -20.90 -3.69
C MET A 411 44.58 -21.44 -2.29
N GLU A 412 45.80 -21.34 -1.79
CA GLU A 412 46.14 -21.89 -0.47
C GLU A 412 45.52 -21.12 0.69
N ALA A 413 45.49 -19.78 0.59
CA ALA A 413 44.84 -18.92 1.57
C ALA A 413 43.34 -19.23 1.67
N ALA A 414 42.66 -19.35 0.51
CA ALA A 414 41.24 -19.68 0.48
C ALA A 414 40.93 -21.06 1.09
N ASP A 415 41.82 -22.03 0.89
CA ASP A 415 41.65 -23.38 1.47
C ASP A 415 41.91 -23.36 2.99
N GLU A 416 42.92 -22.64 3.44
CA GLU A 416 43.33 -22.55 4.86
C GLU A 416 42.20 -21.97 5.75
N ILE A 417 41.59 -20.87 5.35
CA ILE A 417 40.56 -20.19 6.18
C ILE A 417 39.11 -20.55 5.82
N GLY A 418 38.96 -21.38 4.79
CA GLY A 418 37.62 -21.64 4.21
C GLY A 418 36.58 -22.11 5.19
N MET A 419 36.94 -23.06 6.06
CA MET A 419 36.02 -23.56 7.09
C MET A 419 35.71 -22.51 8.15
N ALA A 420 36.69 -21.66 8.50
CA ALA A 420 36.51 -20.59 9.47
C ALA A 420 35.51 -19.56 8.96
N VAL A 421 35.66 -19.09 7.72
CA VAL A 421 34.75 -18.11 7.09
C VAL A 421 33.33 -18.68 6.95
N ILE A 422 33.18 -19.97 6.56
CA ILE A 422 31.88 -20.63 6.52
C ILE A 422 31.27 -20.68 7.92
N ALA A 423 32.03 -21.06 8.93
CA ALA A 423 31.53 -21.16 10.32
C ALA A 423 31.09 -19.81 10.87
N THR A 424 31.89 -18.75 10.68
CA THR A 424 31.54 -17.38 11.11
C THR A 424 30.30 -16.85 10.39
N THR A 425 30.19 -17.08 9.09
CA THR A 425 29.00 -16.68 8.31
C THR A 425 27.75 -17.41 8.79
N PHE A 426 27.80 -18.73 9.03
CA PHE A 426 26.64 -19.46 9.58
C PHE A 426 26.32 -19.05 11.02
N ALA A 427 27.31 -18.68 11.83
CA ALA A 427 27.09 -18.10 13.16
C ALA A 427 26.31 -16.77 13.06
N LEU A 428 26.67 -15.89 12.12
CA LEU A 428 25.95 -14.64 11.85
C LEU A 428 24.53 -14.91 11.35
N VAL A 429 24.36 -15.85 10.41
CA VAL A 429 23.02 -16.27 9.96
C VAL A 429 22.18 -16.76 11.14
N ALA A 430 22.75 -17.56 12.07
CA ALA A 430 22.05 -18.05 13.25
C ALA A 430 21.62 -16.92 14.21
N VAL A 431 22.31 -15.80 14.23
CA VAL A 431 21.93 -14.61 15.03
C VAL A 431 20.73 -13.88 14.42
N PHE A 432 20.68 -13.73 13.09
CA PHE A 432 19.61 -13.00 12.41
C PHE A 432 18.39 -13.88 12.09
N LEU A 433 18.57 -15.16 11.90
CA LEU A 433 17.51 -16.09 11.52
C LEU A 433 16.30 -16.13 12.48
N PRO A 434 16.45 -16.04 13.82
CA PRO A 434 15.30 -15.99 14.72
C PRO A 434 14.36 -14.81 14.46
N THR A 435 14.88 -13.66 14.00
CA THR A 435 14.03 -12.50 13.67
C THR A 435 13.15 -12.76 12.46
N ALA A 436 13.59 -13.61 11.52
CA ALA A 436 12.84 -14.03 10.36
C ALA A 436 11.66 -14.97 10.70
N PHE A 437 11.67 -15.62 11.86
CA PHE A 437 10.63 -16.52 12.35
C PHE A 437 9.85 -15.95 13.55
N MET A 438 10.07 -14.68 13.89
CA MET A 438 9.34 -14.01 14.96
C MET A 438 7.83 -14.03 14.68
N GLY A 439 7.03 -14.38 15.69
CA GLY A 439 5.58 -14.36 15.63
C GLY A 439 4.98 -13.02 16.06
N GLY A 440 3.66 -12.90 15.94
CA GLY A 440 2.92 -11.71 16.34
C GLY A 440 3.06 -10.54 15.38
N VAL A 441 2.51 -9.37 15.76
CA VAL A 441 2.59 -8.13 14.95
C VAL A 441 4.05 -7.69 14.72
N PRO A 442 4.96 -7.72 15.72
CA PRO A 442 6.37 -7.45 15.46
C PRO A 442 6.99 -8.35 14.39
N GLY A 443 6.60 -9.63 14.36
CA GLY A 443 7.10 -10.58 13.37
C GLY A 443 6.75 -10.21 11.93
N LEU A 444 5.62 -9.55 11.69
CA LEU A 444 5.23 -9.07 10.36
C LEU A 444 6.22 -8.06 9.79
N PHE A 445 6.85 -7.25 10.64
CA PHE A 445 7.91 -6.30 10.28
C PHE A 445 9.29 -6.98 10.23
N PHE A 446 9.67 -7.65 11.32
CA PHE A 446 11.01 -8.17 11.49
C PHE A 446 11.32 -9.38 10.60
N LYS A 447 10.31 -10.05 10.07
CA LYS A 447 10.50 -11.11 9.08
C LYS A 447 11.27 -10.63 7.85
N GLN A 448 10.93 -9.45 7.31
CA GLN A 448 11.64 -8.86 6.17
C GLN A 448 13.05 -8.44 6.56
N PHE A 449 13.25 -7.88 7.76
CA PHE A 449 14.57 -7.55 8.31
C PHE A 449 15.49 -8.77 8.37
N GLY A 450 15.03 -9.86 9.01
CA GLY A 450 15.83 -11.07 9.20
C GLY A 450 16.20 -11.74 7.87
N TRP A 451 15.24 -11.91 6.96
CA TRP A 451 15.53 -12.50 5.65
C TRP A 451 16.45 -11.62 4.81
N THR A 452 16.31 -10.29 4.86
CA THR A 452 17.21 -9.38 4.14
C THR A 452 18.66 -9.54 4.62
N ALA A 453 18.86 -9.58 5.95
CA ALA A 453 20.17 -9.81 6.55
C ALA A 453 20.76 -11.17 6.13
N VAL A 454 19.98 -12.23 6.27
CA VAL A 454 20.42 -13.60 5.91
C VAL A 454 20.83 -13.69 4.44
N ILE A 455 20.01 -13.15 3.53
CA ILE A 455 20.33 -13.16 2.09
C ILE A 455 21.62 -12.39 1.81
N ALA A 456 21.81 -11.21 2.41
CA ALA A 456 22.99 -10.40 2.22
C ALA A 456 24.26 -11.11 2.75
N ILE A 457 24.17 -11.71 3.94
CA ILE A 457 25.28 -12.46 4.56
C ILE A 457 25.65 -13.69 3.72
N LEU A 458 24.66 -14.44 3.21
CA LEU A 458 24.94 -15.58 2.32
C LEU A 458 25.51 -15.14 0.97
N ALA A 459 25.08 -14.01 0.43
CA ALA A 459 25.66 -13.44 -0.78
C ALA A 459 27.13 -13.02 -0.53
N SER A 460 27.45 -12.45 0.64
CA SER A 460 28.83 -12.14 1.05
C SER A 460 29.71 -13.38 1.11
N LEU A 461 29.23 -14.47 1.70
CA LEU A 461 29.96 -15.73 1.71
C LEU A 461 30.32 -16.21 0.30
N LEU A 462 29.38 -16.14 -0.63
CA LEU A 462 29.65 -16.53 -2.02
C LEU A 462 30.69 -15.63 -2.69
N VAL A 463 30.64 -14.34 -2.43
CA VAL A 463 31.60 -13.38 -2.95
C VAL A 463 32.98 -13.62 -2.33
N ALA A 464 33.05 -13.73 -1.01
CA ALA A 464 34.32 -13.95 -0.30
C ALA A 464 34.99 -15.27 -0.73
N ARG A 465 34.24 -16.36 -0.91
CA ARG A 465 34.81 -17.68 -1.24
C ARG A 465 35.12 -17.90 -2.71
N LEU A 466 34.47 -17.21 -3.61
CA LEU A 466 34.63 -17.46 -5.06
C LEU A 466 35.22 -16.25 -5.78
N LEU A 467 34.73 -15.06 -5.52
CA LEU A 467 35.11 -13.88 -6.27
C LEU A 467 36.37 -13.22 -5.71
N THR A 468 36.47 -13.05 -4.41
CA THR A 468 37.57 -12.38 -3.75
C THR A 468 38.91 -13.07 -4.03
N PRO A 469 39.09 -14.42 -3.89
CA PRO A 469 40.31 -15.12 -4.24
C PRO A 469 40.63 -15.02 -5.74
N MET A 470 39.61 -15.12 -6.61
CA MET A 470 39.79 -14.98 -8.04
C MET A 470 40.32 -13.57 -8.41
N MET A 471 39.70 -12.52 -7.86
CA MET A 471 40.14 -11.16 -8.11
C MET A 471 41.56 -10.91 -7.57
N ALA A 472 41.87 -11.41 -6.39
CA ALA A 472 43.17 -11.30 -5.75
C ALA A 472 44.25 -11.99 -6.60
N ALA A 473 43.98 -13.18 -7.16
CA ALA A 473 44.94 -13.89 -8.03
C ALA A 473 45.34 -13.10 -9.29
N TYR A 474 44.48 -12.22 -9.81
CA TYR A 474 44.73 -11.43 -11.02
C TYR A 474 45.18 -9.99 -10.76
N ILE A 475 44.76 -9.39 -9.63
CA ILE A 475 44.99 -7.97 -9.33
C ILE A 475 46.20 -7.74 -8.43
N LEU A 476 46.45 -8.67 -7.48
CA LEU A 476 47.60 -8.56 -6.58
C LEU A 476 48.91 -8.87 -7.29
N GLN A 477 50.01 -8.22 -6.85
CA GLN A 477 51.32 -8.44 -7.40
C GLN A 477 52.16 -9.30 -6.46
N PRO A 478 53.12 -10.11 -7.02
CA PRO A 478 54.09 -10.84 -6.20
C PRO A 478 54.90 -9.87 -5.34
N HIS A 479 55.14 -10.23 -4.11
CA HIS A 479 56.09 -9.49 -3.28
C HIS A 479 57.50 -9.76 -3.78
N VAL A 480 58.15 -8.76 -4.35
CA VAL A 480 59.58 -8.87 -4.76
C VAL A 480 60.42 -8.48 -3.56
N PRO A 481 61.21 -9.42 -2.98
CA PRO A 481 62.12 -9.07 -1.88
C PRO A 481 63.15 -8.05 -2.43
N ARG A 482 63.24 -6.87 -1.81
CA ARG A 482 64.33 -5.94 -2.10
C ARG A 482 65.67 -6.58 -1.68
N ALA A 483 66.65 -6.49 -2.58
CA ALA A 483 67.99 -7.05 -2.39
C ALA A 483 68.79 -6.41 -1.23
N ASP A 484 68.28 -5.37 -0.55
CA ASP A 484 69.01 -4.57 0.44
C ASP A 484 68.71 -4.93 1.90
N GLY A 485 68.21 -6.11 2.21
CA GLY A 485 68.11 -6.57 3.61
C GLY A 485 67.31 -5.68 4.58
N GLN A 486 66.72 -4.59 4.12
CA GLN A 486 65.75 -3.81 4.91
C GLN A 486 64.39 -4.45 4.77
N THR A 487 63.95 -5.13 5.80
CA THR A 487 62.56 -5.46 5.98
C THR A 487 61.79 -4.14 6.07
N ASP A 488 60.94 -3.86 5.08
CA ASP A 488 59.87 -2.87 5.27
C ASP A 488 59.02 -3.38 6.45
N ASP A 489 59.31 -2.85 7.63
CA ASP A 489 58.50 -3.07 8.80
C ASP A 489 57.32 -2.06 8.75
N PRO A 490 56.18 -2.44 8.21
CA PRO A 490 55.03 -1.55 8.14
C PRO A 490 54.39 -1.37 9.54
N ASP A 491 54.82 -2.14 10.54
CA ASP A 491 54.22 -2.17 11.87
C ASP A 491 54.83 -1.15 12.83
N GLY A 492 55.80 -0.34 12.37
CA GLY A 492 56.66 0.50 13.23
C GLY A 492 56.02 1.63 14.02
N TRP A 493 54.74 1.96 13.84
CA TRP A 493 54.13 3.04 14.64
C TRP A 493 52.83 2.64 15.40
N MET A 494 52.16 1.56 15.01
CA MET A 494 50.88 1.12 15.66
C MET A 494 51.08 0.10 16.79
N MET A 495 52.28 -0.48 16.92
CA MET A 495 52.63 -1.40 18.03
C MET A 495 53.63 -0.79 19.06
N ARG A 496 53.80 0.52 19.05
CA ARG A 496 54.50 1.22 20.13
C ARG A 496 53.52 2.00 21.02
#